data_f05122e49570448526e8b674e6558134
#
_entry.id   f05122e49570448526e8b674e6558134
#
_cell.length_a   1.000
_cell.length_b   1.000
_cell.length_c   1.000
_cell.angle_alpha   90.00
_cell.angle_beta   90.00
_cell.angle_gamma   90.00
#
_symmetry.space_group_name_H-M   'P 1'
#
loop_
_entity.id
_entity.type
_entity.pdbx_description
1 polymer ?
#
loop_
_entity_poly.entity_id
_entity_poly.type
_entity_poly.pdbx_seq_one_letter_code
_entity_poly.pdbx_strand_id
1 'polypeptide(L)'
;MGGDPDRFGVTIAAFHHANTQRAKRWPRSVVTTSTHDTKRGEDSRARLAVLSEIPQEWAAQVETWSRILRAGRGEIGITAPPDRNDEYLFYQLLLGSWPVEGHFNGTYIDRLKAAMTKSIREAKVHSTWQSPNREYEGAVLSFIDDVSNSDAFFSTFLPFADRIARLGVQNSLVQLTLKLTAPGVPDIYQGSELWDLSMVDPDNRRPVDYDHRIHLLDQCKRISLDHWQDGAIKLFMTQKLLHLKAEGSYEPILAEGQKTDCICAFARQDVMVLTALYPARREADPDWFDTRIPVPPHLLGMNLRNILSGAAVHQEDARIAAAEAFRDLPVAVLVGDLQ
;
A
#
# COMPACT_ATOMS: atom_id res chain seq x y z
N MET A 1 16.14 11.24 -2.49
CA MET A 1 14.82 11.65 -3.00
C MET A 1 13.89 11.66 -1.82
N GLY A 2 13.66 12.80 -1.25
CA GLY A 2 12.77 12.96 -0.12
C GLY A 2 11.42 13.47 -0.58
N GLY A 3 10.34 13.05 0.08
CA GLY A 3 9.09 13.77 0.05
C GLY A 3 9.19 15.02 0.91
N ASP A 4 8.27 15.93 0.72
CA ASP A 4 8.07 17.05 1.61
C ASP A 4 7.20 16.57 2.79
N PRO A 5 7.69 16.56 4.04
CA PRO A 5 6.93 16.06 5.18
C PRO A 5 5.65 16.88 5.47
N ASP A 6 5.60 18.14 5.01
CA ASP A 6 4.41 18.98 5.12
C ASP A 6 3.37 18.68 4.04
N ARG A 7 3.71 17.86 3.04
CA ARG A 7 2.85 17.46 1.91
C ARG A 7 2.71 15.95 1.80
N PHE A 8 2.18 15.34 2.83
CA PHE A 8 2.07 13.88 2.96
C PHE A 8 0.81 13.28 2.30
N GLY A 9 -0.10 14.08 1.80
CA GLY A 9 -1.31 13.63 1.12
C GLY A 9 -1.85 14.63 0.11
N VAL A 10 -2.74 14.15 -0.75
CA VAL A 10 -3.46 14.99 -1.72
C VAL A 10 -4.96 14.70 -1.61
N THR A 11 -5.78 15.73 -1.81
CA THR A 11 -7.24 15.56 -1.86
C THR A 11 -7.65 14.86 -3.17
N ILE A 12 -8.83 14.23 -3.18
CA ILE A 12 -9.41 13.64 -4.40
C ILE A 12 -9.49 14.69 -5.51
N ALA A 13 -9.89 15.91 -5.20
CA ALA A 13 -9.94 17.01 -6.16
C ALA A 13 -8.54 17.35 -6.75
N ALA A 14 -7.50 17.37 -5.93
CA ALA A 14 -6.14 17.61 -6.38
C ALA A 14 -5.62 16.44 -7.25
N PHE A 15 -5.96 15.19 -6.90
CA PHE A 15 -5.67 14.01 -7.72
C PHE A 15 -6.34 14.12 -9.10
N HIS A 16 -7.63 14.44 -9.14
CA HIS A 16 -8.36 14.61 -10.40
C HIS A 16 -7.78 15.75 -11.24
N HIS A 17 -7.47 16.88 -10.62
CA HIS A 17 -6.85 18.00 -11.33
C HIS A 17 -5.52 17.59 -11.98
N ALA A 18 -4.65 16.94 -11.23
CA ALA A 18 -3.35 16.48 -11.72
C ALA A 18 -3.49 15.49 -12.91
N ASN A 19 -4.43 14.53 -12.83
CA ASN A 19 -4.67 13.59 -13.91
C ASN A 19 -5.32 14.22 -15.14
N THR A 20 -6.23 15.19 -14.95
CA THR A 20 -6.81 15.98 -16.06
C THR A 20 -5.70 16.77 -16.79
N GLN A 21 -4.78 17.41 -16.06
CA GLN A 21 -3.65 18.11 -16.65
C GLN A 21 -2.68 17.17 -17.36
N ARG A 22 -2.40 15.98 -16.76
CA ARG A 22 -1.54 14.97 -17.37
C ARG A 22 -2.15 14.44 -18.67
N ALA A 23 -3.45 14.12 -18.67
CA ALA A 23 -4.14 13.67 -19.89
C ALA A 23 -4.04 14.66 -21.03
N LYS A 24 -4.12 15.98 -20.74
CA LYS A 24 -4.06 17.05 -21.74
C LYS A 24 -2.65 17.37 -22.22
N ARG A 25 -1.68 17.43 -21.31
CA ARG A 25 -0.35 17.98 -21.59
C ARG A 25 0.73 16.91 -21.77
N TRP A 26 0.62 15.80 -21.02
CA TRP A 26 1.66 14.79 -20.90
C TRP A 26 1.08 13.38 -20.89
N PRO A 27 0.23 13.00 -21.89
CA PRO A 27 -0.51 11.74 -21.86
C PRO A 27 0.39 10.49 -21.90
N ARG A 28 1.65 10.64 -22.30
CA ARG A 28 2.65 9.58 -22.35
C ARG A 28 3.76 9.70 -21.30
N SER A 29 3.56 10.50 -20.26
CA SER A 29 4.52 10.53 -19.14
C SER A 29 4.53 9.18 -18.42
N VAL A 30 5.72 8.75 -18.00
CA VAL A 30 5.86 7.53 -17.20
C VAL A 30 5.29 7.78 -15.80
N VAL A 31 4.50 6.82 -15.30
CA VAL A 31 3.89 6.84 -13.97
C VAL A 31 4.40 5.62 -13.21
N THR A 32 5.05 5.84 -12.09
CA THR A 32 5.60 4.76 -11.26
C THR A 32 5.26 4.94 -9.78
N THR A 33 5.22 3.84 -9.07
CA THR A 33 5.05 3.79 -7.60
C THR A 33 6.33 3.33 -6.89
N SER A 34 7.25 2.70 -7.61
CA SER A 34 8.56 2.28 -7.09
C SER A 34 9.66 2.46 -8.13
N THR A 35 10.88 2.72 -7.65
CA THR A 35 12.11 2.75 -8.44
C THR A 35 13.24 2.11 -7.64
N HIS A 36 14.42 1.92 -8.25
CA HIS A 36 15.61 1.44 -7.55
C HIS A 36 16.05 2.31 -6.37
N ASP A 37 15.65 3.60 -6.34
CA ASP A 37 15.98 4.56 -5.27
C ASP A 37 14.86 4.73 -4.23
N THR A 38 13.74 4.05 -4.39
CA THR A 38 12.62 4.14 -3.45
C THR A 38 13.03 3.56 -2.09
N LYS A 39 12.85 4.32 -1.02
CA LYS A 39 13.30 3.95 0.33
C LYS A 39 12.45 2.87 1.00
N ARG A 40 11.26 2.61 0.49
CA ARG A 40 10.34 1.56 0.94
C ARG A 40 9.62 1.01 -0.27
N GLY A 41 9.42 -0.29 -0.35
CA GLY A 41 8.57 -0.94 -1.35
C GLY A 41 7.17 -0.33 -1.41
N GLU A 42 6.50 -0.46 -2.53
CA GLU A 42 5.17 0.16 -2.71
C GLU A 42 4.15 -0.39 -1.72
N ASP A 43 4.22 -1.68 -1.39
CA ASP A 43 3.29 -2.32 -0.47
C ASP A 43 3.67 -2.08 1.00
N SER A 44 4.96 -1.90 1.31
CA SER A 44 5.40 -1.40 2.62
C SER A 44 4.80 -0.01 2.91
N ARG A 45 4.82 0.89 1.91
CA ARG A 45 4.21 2.23 2.05
C ARG A 45 2.70 2.16 2.16
N ALA A 46 2.06 1.24 1.44
CA ALA A 46 0.61 1.01 1.52
C ALA A 46 0.17 0.56 2.92
N ARG A 47 0.97 -0.28 3.60
CA ARG A 47 0.79 -0.64 5.01
C ARG A 47 0.96 0.57 5.93
N LEU A 48 2.07 1.30 5.79
CA LEU A 48 2.35 2.45 6.64
C LEU A 48 1.32 3.58 6.47
N ALA A 49 0.72 3.72 5.27
CA ALA A 49 -0.33 4.69 5.04
C ALA A 49 -1.58 4.46 5.92
N VAL A 50 -1.87 3.21 6.30
CA VAL A 50 -2.98 2.87 7.21
C VAL A 50 -2.82 3.55 8.57
N LEU A 51 -1.59 3.72 9.05
CA LEU A 51 -1.30 4.33 10.35
C LEU A 51 -1.82 5.77 10.45
N SER A 52 -1.89 6.49 9.33
CA SER A 52 -2.44 7.85 9.29
C SER A 52 -3.95 7.90 9.55
N GLU A 53 -4.65 6.79 9.40
CA GLU A 53 -6.08 6.67 9.69
C GLU A 53 -6.34 6.34 11.17
N ILE A 54 -5.35 5.78 11.87
CA ILE A 54 -5.44 5.30 13.26
C ILE A 54 -4.30 5.85 14.15
N PRO A 55 -3.99 7.15 14.12
CA PRO A 55 -2.80 7.70 14.76
C PRO A 55 -2.76 7.50 16.28
N GLN A 56 -3.90 7.53 16.97
CA GLN A 56 -3.98 7.30 18.41
C GLN A 56 -3.68 5.85 18.77
N GLU A 57 -4.21 4.90 18.01
CA GLU A 57 -3.93 3.48 18.21
C GLU A 57 -2.46 3.18 17.92
N TRP A 58 -1.91 3.74 16.85
CA TRP A 58 -0.51 3.61 16.52
C TRP A 58 0.40 4.14 17.64
N ALA A 59 0.13 5.32 18.18
CA ALA A 59 0.88 5.88 19.28
C ALA A 59 0.86 4.96 20.51
N ALA A 60 -0.31 4.43 20.88
CA ALA A 60 -0.46 3.51 22.00
C ALA A 60 0.32 2.20 21.81
N GLN A 61 0.37 1.67 20.59
CA GLN A 61 1.17 0.48 20.27
C GLN A 61 2.67 0.75 20.42
N VAL A 62 3.16 1.86 19.87
CA VAL A 62 4.57 2.27 19.97
C VAL A 62 4.98 2.44 21.45
N GLU A 63 4.16 3.09 22.27
CA GLU A 63 4.41 3.23 23.71
C GLU A 63 4.46 1.88 24.43
N THR A 64 3.57 0.97 24.08
CA THR A 64 3.51 -0.37 24.65
C THR A 64 4.76 -1.18 24.29
N TRP A 65 5.16 -1.20 23.02
CA TRP A 65 6.35 -1.90 22.56
C TRP A 65 7.63 -1.32 23.18
N SER A 66 7.74 0.01 23.19
CA SER A 66 8.88 0.68 23.82
C SER A 66 9.00 0.31 25.31
N ARG A 67 7.89 0.26 26.06
CA ARG A 67 7.90 -0.13 27.47
C ARG A 67 8.36 -1.59 27.66
N ILE A 68 7.82 -2.51 26.86
CA ILE A 68 8.20 -3.94 26.92
C ILE A 68 9.69 -4.12 26.66
N LEU A 69 10.22 -3.55 25.59
CA LEU A 69 11.59 -3.76 25.16
C LEU A 69 12.59 -3.07 26.09
N ARG A 70 12.32 -1.87 26.57
CA ARG A 70 13.22 -1.16 27.52
C ARG A 70 13.22 -1.82 28.89
N ALA A 71 12.11 -2.31 29.40
CA ALA A 71 12.05 -3.05 30.65
C ALA A 71 12.88 -4.33 30.58
N GLY A 72 12.86 -5.06 29.47
CA GLY A 72 13.65 -6.28 29.26
C GLY A 72 15.16 -6.03 29.27
N ARG A 73 15.63 -4.82 28.92
CA ARG A 73 17.04 -4.43 28.90
C ARG A 73 17.52 -3.79 30.20
N GLY A 74 16.63 -3.57 31.18
CA GLY A 74 16.98 -2.88 32.43
C GLY A 74 17.42 -1.42 32.24
N GLU A 75 17.07 -0.80 31.14
CA GLU A 75 17.47 0.56 30.79
C GLU A 75 16.60 1.60 31.53
N ILE A 76 17.28 2.41 32.33
CA ILE A 76 16.67 3.54 33.04
C ILE A 76 17.19 4.82 32.39
N GLY A 77 16.45 5.34 31.38
CA GLY A 77 16.80 6.62 30.77
C GLY A 77 16.45 6.75 29.29
N ILE A 78 16.43 8.00 28.82
CA ILE A 78 16.02 8.39 27.45
C ILE A 78 17.22 8.26 26.46
N THR A 79 18.44 8.04 26.95
CA THR A 79 19.68 8.15 26.19
C THR A 79 20.27 6.83 25.70
N ALA A 80 19.69 5.68 26.07
CA ALA A 80 20.16 4.38 25.61
C ALA A 80 19.83 4.14 24.13
N PRO A 81 20.77 3.60 23.31
CA PRO A 81 20.52 3.23 21.92
C PRO A 81 19.52 2.07 21.79
N PRO A 82 18.65 2.08 20.80
CA PRO A 82 18.38 3.19 19.88
C PRO A 82 17.76 4.38 20.62
N ASP A 83 18.03 5.60 20.15
CA ASP A 83 17.29 6.76 20.63
C ASP A 83 15.79 6.66 20.23
N ARG A 84 14.94 7.57 20.71
CA ARG A 84 13.50 7.51 20.46
C ARG A 84 13.13 7.62 18.99
N ASN A 85 13.93 8.34 18.20
CA ASN A 85 13.69 8.54 16.79
C ASN A 85 14.07 7.28 15.99
N ASP A 86 15.23 6.69 16.28
CA ASP A 86 15.66 5.44 15.64
C ASP A 86 14.80 4.25 16.07
N GLU A 87 14.33 4.22 17.33
CA GLU A 87 13.35 3.24 17.81
C GLU A 87 12.02 3.35 17.08
N TYR A 88 11.52 4.57 16.87
CA TYR A 88 10.29 4.81 16.11
C TYR A 88 10.44 4.41 14.64
N LEU A 89 11.58 4.74 14.03
CA LEU A 89 11.91 4.31 12.68
C LEU A 89 11.94 2.78 12.55
N PHE A 90 12.52 2.11 13.56
CA PHE A 90 12.55 0.65 13.62
C PHE A 90 11.14 0.04 13.60
N TYR A 91 10.20 0.53 14.41
CA TYR A 91 8.83 0.02 14.42
C TYR A 91 8.12 0.21 13.08
N GLN A 92 8.32 1.36 12.43
CA GLN A 92 7.78 1.58 11.09
C GLN A 92 8.42 0.64 10.06
N LEU A 93 9.73 0.44 10.13
CA LEU A 93 10.45 -0.45 9.22
C LEU A 93 9.99 -1.89 9.39
N LEU A 94 9.91 -2.36 10.63
CA LEU A 94 9.45 -3.69 10.98
C LEU A 94 8.03 -3.94 10.49
N LEU A 95 7.10 -3.05 10.81
CA LEU A 95 5.69 -3.18 10.44
C LEU A 95 5.48 -3.14 8.92
N GLY A 96 6.12 -2.19 8.24
CA GLY A 96 6.00 -2.02 6.79
C GLY A 96 6.56 -3.19 6.00
N SER A 97 7.66 -3.79 6.47
CA SER A 97 8.35 -4.89 5.78
C SER A 97 8.07 -6.28 6.34
N TRP A 98 7.18 -6.40 7.35
CA TRP A 98 6.86 -7.69 7.97
C TRP A 98 6.47 -8.73 6.92
N PRO A 99 7.16 -9.90 6.89
CA PRO A 99 6.91 -10.93 5.90
C PRO A 99 5.45 -11.41 5.91
N VAL A 100 4.92 -11.72 4.74
CA VAL A 100 3.55 -12.24 4.60
C VAL A 100 3.38 -13.62 5.25
N GLU A 101 4.46 -14.40 5.31
CA GLU A 101 4.52 -15.70 5.97
C GLU A 101 4.51 -15.60 7.50
N GLY A 102 4.65 -14.38 8.04
CA GLY A 102 4.58 -14.14 9.47
C GLY A 102 5.79 -14.65 10.28
N HIS A 103 6.93 -14.91 9.62
CA HIS A 103 8.10 -15.48 10.28
C HIS A 103 9.26 -14.47 10.41
N PHE A 104 9.75 -14.32 11.62
CA PHE A 104 10.95 -13.54 11.96
C PHE A 104 12.19 -14.46 11.83
N ASN A 105 12.59 -14.76 10.58
CA ASN A 105 13.72 -15.65 10.30
C ASN A 105 15.06 -14.87 10.19
N GLY A 106 16.19 -15.61 10.22
CA GLY A 106 17.53 -15.05 10.19
C GLY A 106 17.77 -14.13 8.97
N THR A 107 17.33 -14.54 7.79
CA THR A 107 17.48 -13.74 6.56
C THR A 107 16.73 -12.41 6.66
N TYR A 108 15.53 -12.40 7.25
CA TYR A 108 14.78 -11.17 7.46
C TYR A 108 15.44 -10.27 8.50
N ILE A 109 15.94 -10.85 9.60
CA ILE A 109 16.68 -10.12 10.64
C ILE A 109 17.92 -9.43 10.05
N ASP A 110 18.71 -10.13 9.22
CA ASP A 110 19.88 -9.58 8.57
C ASP A 110 19.55 -8.39 7.64
N ARG A 111 18.47 -8.52 6.88
CA ARG A 111 17.95 -7.43 6.04
C ARG A 111 17.53 -6.22 6.88
N LEU A 112 16.83 -6.45 7.97
CA LEU A 112 16.36 -5.41 8.89
C LEU A 112 17.55 -4.68 9.54
N LYS A 113 18.57 -5.42 10.01
CA LYS A 113 19.82 -4.88 10.55
C LYS A 113 20.57 -4.03 9.52
N ALA A 114 20.68 -4.51 8.28
CA ALA A 114 21.34 -3.77 7.20
C ALA A 114 20.58 -2.46 6.88
N ALA A 115 19.26 -2.51 6.83
CA ALA A 115 18.42 -1.34 6.57
C ALA A 115 18.52 -0.30 7.70
N MET A 116 18.50 -0.73 8.97
CA MET A 116 18.67 0.16 10.11
C MET A 116 20.06 0.81 10.12
N THR A 117 21.14 0.03 9.93
CA THR A 117 22.50 0.56 9.85
C THR A 117 22.63 1.62 8.77
N LYS A 118 22.09 1.35 7.58
CA LYS A 118 22.08 2.32 6.48
C LYS A 118 21.32 3.59 6.85
N SER A 119 20.13 3.45 7.43
CA SER A 119 19.28 4.58 7.80
C SER A 119 19.96 5.49 8.83
N ILE A 120 20.60 4.92 9.85
CA ILE A 120 21.34 5.64 10.89
C ILE A 120 22.52 6.42 10.29
N ARG A 121 23.27 5.79 9.38
CA ARG A 121 24.41 6.45 8.72
C ARG A 121 23.98 7.57 7.76
N GLU A 122 22.85 7.39 7.07
CA GLU A 122 22.28 8.41 6.18
C GLU A 122 21.65 9.58 6.95
N ALA A 123 21.08 9.32 8.13
CA ALA A 123 20.57 10.35 9.02
C ALA A 123 21.67 11.28 9.57
N LYS A 124 22.92 10.79 9.71
CA LYS A 124 24.09 11.56 10.17
C LYS A 124 23.94 12.18 11.56
N VAL A 125 23.10 11.60 12.41
CA VAL A 125 22.89 12.07 13.79
C VAL A 125 23.89 11.37 14.73
N HIS A 126 23.88 10.04 14.75
CA HIS A 126 24.72 9.24 15.65
C HIS A 126 25.88 8.55 14.93
N SER A 127 25.76 8.31 13.63
CA SER A 127 26.77 7.65 12.81
C SER A 127 26.73 8.20 11.38
N THR A 128 27.85 8.05 10.65
CA THR A 128 27.95 8.45 9.25
C THR A 128 28.75 7.42 8.45
N TRP A 129 28.69 7.47 7.12
CA TRP A 129 29.54 6.63 6.26
C TRP A 129 31.03 6.93 6.41
N GLN A 130 31.38 8.20 6.63
CA GLN A 130 32.79 8.64 6.78
C GLN A 130 33.31 8.38 8.17
N SER A 131 32.46 8.44 9.20
CA SER A 131 32.82 8.22 10.60
C SER A 131 31.78 7.34 11.30
N PRO A 132 31.85 6.01 11.09
CA PRO A 132 30.89 5.09 11.71
C PRO A 132 31.09 5.03 13.23
N ASN A 133 29.99 5.23 13.97
CA ASN A 133 29.96 5.02 15.41
C ASN A 133 29.57 3.56 15.70
N ARG A 134 30.59 2.70 15.80
CA ARG A 134 30.42 1.26 15.97
C ARG A 134 29.71 0.88 17.28
N GLU A 135 29.90 1.68 18.33
CA GLU A 135 29.26 1.46 19.63
C GLU A 135 27.73 1.66 19.51
N TYR A 136 27.30 2.79 18.96
CA TYR A 136 25.88 3.08 18.75
C TYR A 136 25.24 2.06 17.78
N GLU A 137 25.88 1.82 16.63
CA GLU A 137 25.40 0.83 15.65
C GLU A 137 25.27 -0.56 16.28
N GLY A 138 26.30 -1.01 17.04
CA GLY A 138 26.28 -2.29 17.73
C GLY A 138 25.14 -2.41 18.74
N ALA A 139 24.86 -1.35 19.49
CA ALA A 139 23.75 -1.34 20.44
C ALA A 139 22.38 -1.41 19.75
N VAL A 140 22.21 -0.75 18.58
CA VAL A 140 20.99 -0.86 17.77
C VAL A 140 20.83 -2.28 17.20
N LEU A 141 21.90 -2.90 16.74
CA LEU A 141 21.85 -4.29 16.24
C LEU A 141 21.50 -5.27 17.37
N SER A 142 22.08 -5.08 18.56
CA SER A 142 21.70 -5.86 19.75
C SER A 142 20.24 -5.68 20.13
N PHE A 143 19.71 -4.44 20.04
CA PHE A 143 18.28 -4.19 20.25
C PHE A 143 17.40 -5.02 19.30
N ILE A 144 17.77 -5.14 18.01
CA ILE A 144 17.04 -5.97 17.05
C ILE A 144 17.09 -7.45 17.44
N ASP A 145 18.22 -7.94 17.94
CA ASP A 145 18.35 -9.31 18.45
C ASP A 145 17.47 -9.52 19.70
N ASP A 146 17.42 -8.58 20.61
CA ASP A 146 16.57 -8.64 21.79
C ASP A 146 15.07 -8.67 21.40
N VAL A 147 14.68 -7.86 20.41
CA VAL A 147 13.32 -7.90 19.85
C VAL A 147 13.00 -9.29 19.30
N SER A 148 13.95 -9.92 18.58
CA SER A 148 13.75 -11.23 17.96
C SER A 148 13.49 -12.35 18.97
N ASN A 149 13.90 -12.15 20.22
CA ASN A 149 13.74 -13.11 21.32
C ASN A 149 12.65 -12.72 22.32
N SER A 150 11.85 -11.68 22.04
CA SER A 150 10.83 -11.16 22.98
C SER A 150 9.43 -11.69 22.67
N ASP A 151 9.02 -12.77 23.30
CA ASP A 151 7.63 -13.28 23.21
C ASP A 151 6.60 -12.23 23.64
N ALA A 152 6.93 -11.42 24.66
CA ALA A 152 6.07 -10.36 25.16
C ALA A 152 5.82 -9.27 24.09
N PHE A 153 6.84 -8.93 23.30
CA PHE A 153 6.71 -8.02 22.17
C PHE A 153 5.82 -8.64 21.08
N PHE A 154 6.14 -9.85 20.64
CA PHE A 154 5.41 -10.49 19.55
C PHE A 154 3.96 -10.80 19.89
N SER A 155 3.62 -11.06 21.14
CA SER A 155 2.23 -11.27 21.56
C SER A 155 1.33 -10.05 21.29
N THR A 156 1.89 -8.84 21.27
CA THR A 156 1.18 -7.60 20.97
C THR A 156 1.40 -7.10 19.54
N PHE A 157 2.59 -7.39 18.97
CA PHE A 157 2.94 -6.95 17.61
C PHE A 157 2.19 -7.74 16.53
N LEU A 158 2.14 -9.07 16.63
CA LEU A 158 1.60 -9.92 15.57
C LEU A 158 0.12 -9.63 15.24
N PRO A 159 -0.81 -9.49 16.22
CA PRO A 159 -2.18 -9.16 15.90
C PRO A 159 -2.33 -7.80 15.21
N PHE A 160 -1.54 -6.81 15.64
CA PHE A 160 -1.52 -5.49 15.02
C PHE A 160 -0.94 -5.54 13.60
N ALA A 161 0.20 -6.21 13.43
CA ALA A 161 0.86 -6.35 12.12
C ALA A 161 -0.03 -7.08 11.10
N ASP A 162 -0.74 -8.13 11.51
CA ASP A 162 -1.67 -8.86 10.64
C ASP A 162 -2.84 -7.97 10.21
N ARG A 163 -3.43 -7.20 11.13
CA ARG A 163 -4.49 -6.23 10.80
C ARG A 163 -3.98 -5.17 9.81
N ILE A 164 -2.83 -4.57 10.08
CA ILE A 164 -2.24 -3.55 9.19
C ILE A 164 -1.87 -4.14 7.83
N ALA A 165 -1.42 -5.39 7.76
CA ALA A 165 -1.14 -6.06 6.50
C ALA A 165 -2.40 -6.22 5.65
N ARG A 166 -3.52 -6.70 6.23
CA ARG A 166 -4.81 -6.82 5.52
C ARG A 166 -5.35 -5.49 5.01
N LEU A 167 -5.26 -4.44 5.84
CA LEU A 167 -5.67 -3.09 5.42
C LEU A 167 -4.72 -2.51 4.37
N GLY A 168 -3.41 -2.75 4.52
CA GLY A 168 -2.39 -2.36 3.56
C GLY A 168 -2.57 -2.99 2.18
N VAL A 169 -3.01 -4.25 2.12
CA VAL A 169 -3.37 -4.92 0.87
C VAL A 169 -4.46 -4.14 0.11
N GLN A 170 -5.48 -3.63 0.79
CA GLN A 170 -6.52 -2.84 0.14
C GLN A 170 -5.94 -1.55 -0.48
N ASN A 171 -5.07 -0.84 0.25
CA ASN A 171 -4.35 0.32 -0.29
C ASN A 171 -3.46 -0.05 -1.49
N SER A 172 -2.78 -1.19 -1.44
CA SER A 172 -1.94 -1.68 -2.53
C SER A 172 -2.75 -1.92 -3.81
N LEU A 173 -3.91 -2.57 -3.70
CA LEU A 173 -4.79 -2.84 -4.84
C LEU A 173 -5.39 -1.54 -5.41
N VAL A 174 -5.73 -0.58 -4.56
CA VAL A 174 -6.16 0.76 -4.97
C VAL A 174 -5.03 1.48 -5.71
N GLN A 175 -3.82 1.52 -5.14
CA GLN A 175 -2.64 2.13 -5.76
C GLN A 175 -2.32 1.50 -7.13
N LEU A 176 -2.34 0.16 -7.21
CA LEU A 176 -2.13 -0.58 -8.46
C LEU A 176 -3.17 -0.19 -9.51
N THR A 177 -4.45 -0.20 -9.14
CA THR A 177 -5.55 0.14 -10.06
C THR A 177 -5.39 1.57 -10.58
N LEU A 178 -5.15 2.54 -9.70
CA LEU A 178 -4.94 3.93 -10.10
C LEU A 178 -3.71 4.09 -11.00
N LYS A 179 -2.58 3.42 -10.69
CA LYS A 179 -1.37 3.45 -11.51
C LYS A 179 -1.61 2.94 -12.93
N LEU A 180 -2.34 1.82 -13.07
CA LEU A 180 -2.52 1.14 -14.35
C LEU A 180 -3.65 1.72 -15.21
N THR A 181 -4.53 2.54 -14.64
CA THR A 181 -5.70 3.09 -15.35
C THR A 181 -5.69 4.61 -15.48
N ALA A 182 -4.95 5.34 -14.65
CA ALA A 182 -4.80 6.79 -14.77
C ALA A 182 -4.02 7.18 -16.05
N PRO A 183 -4.12 8.45 -16.52
CA PRO A 183 -3.35 8.92 -17.66
C PRO A 183 -1.84 8.76 -17.45
N GLY A 184 -1.12 8.30 -18.46
CA GLY A 184 0.31 8.04 -18.45
C GLY A 184 0.65 6.64 -18.93
N VAL A 185 1.93 6.31 -18.95
CA VAL A 185 2.45 4.96 -19.23
C VAL A 185 2.90 4.36 -17.90
N PRO A 186 2.23 3.33 -17.40
CA PRO A 186 2.59 2.75 -16.10
C PRO A 186 3.92 2.01 -16.19
N ASP A 187 4.78 2.23 -15.19
CA ASP A 187 5.98 1.46 -14.94
C ASP A 187 5.75 0.49 -13.78
N ILE A 188 6.23 -0.74 -13.94
CA ILE A 188 6.20 -1.76 -12.91
C ILE A 188 7.64 -2.08 -12.55
N TYR A 189 8.08 -1.62 -11.37
CA TYR A 189 9.42 -1.93 -10.90
C TYR A 189 9.57 -3.44 -10.69
N GLN A 190 10.74 -3.97 -11.04
CA GLN A 190 11.03 -5.40 -10.95
C GLN A 190 10.61 -6.01 -9.60
N GLY A 191 9.83 -7.07 -9.64
CA GLY A 191 9.37 -7.80 -8.46
C GLY A 191 8.09 -7.25 -7.82
N SER A 192 7.64 -6.03 -8.20
CA SER A 192 6.43 -5.42 -7.65
C SER A 192 5.12 -5.97 -8.22
N GLU A 193 5.19 -6.98 -9.07
CA GLU A 193 4.03 -7.76 -9.53
C GLU A 193 3.38 -8.55 -8.38
N LEU A 194 4.18 -8.95 -7.40
CA LEU A 194 3.74 -9.49 -6.11
C LEU A 194 3.91 -8.42 -5.03
N TRP A 195 3.77 -8.81 -3.74
CA TRP A 195 3.95 -7.85 -2.63
C TRP A 195 5.41 -7.40 -2.52
N ASP A 196 5.65 -6.12 -2.78
CA ASP A 196 6.95 -5.48 -2.59
C ASP A 196 7.05 -4.90 -1.18
N LEU A 197 7.56 -5.72 -0.26
CA LEU A 197 7.85 -5.35 1.12
C LEU A 197 9.34 -5.03 1.32
N SER A 198 10.00 -4.56 0.29
CA SER A 198 11.41 -4.19 0.34
C SER A 198 11.64 -2.99 1.25
N MET A 199 12.79 -3.00 1.88
CA MET A 199 13.33 -1.90 2.65
C MET A 199 14.13 -0.96 1.74
N VAL A 200 15.06 -0.20 2.32
CA VAL A 200 15.96 0.69 1.56
C VAL A 200 16.88 -0.13 0.64
N ASP A 201 17.33 0.48 -0.47
CA ASP A 201 18.34 -0.17 -1.34
C ASP A 201 19.61 -0.60 -0.55
N PRO A 202 20.25 -1.74 -0.87
CA PRO A 202 20.00 -2.58 -2.05
C PRO A 202 18.92 -3.66 -1.87
N ASP A 203 18.15 -3.67 -0.79
CA ASP A 203 17.17 -4.70 -0.51
C ASP A 203 16.09 -4.82 -1.63
N ASN A 204 15.72 -3.71 -2.26
CA ASN A 204 14.80 -3.65 -3.39
C ASN A 204 15.41 -4.09 -4.74
N ARG A 205 16.67 -4.57 -4.75
CA ARG A 205 17.38 -5.05 -5.96
C ARG A 205 17.68 -6.54 -5.90
N ARG A 206 17.01 -7.27 -5.00
CA ARG A 206 17.13 -8.73 -4.91
C ARG A 206 16.66 -9.40 -6.19
N PRO A 207 17.21 -10.56 -6.54
CA PRO A 207 16.76 -11.34 -7.69
C PRO A 207 15.26 -11.61 -7.62
N VAL A 208 14.60 -11.54 -8.78
CA VAL A 208 13.17 -11.82 -8.92
C VAL A 208 12.98 -13.26 -9.36
N ASP A 209 12.14 -14.01 -8.65
CA ASP A 209 11.74 -15.36 -9.04
C ASP A 209 10.62 -15.28 -10.09
N TYR A 210 11.00 -15.31 -11.36
CA TYR A 210 10.07 -15.25 -12.47
C TYR A 210 9.33 -16.56 -12.68
N ASP A 211 9.93 -17.71 -12.38
CA ASP A 211 9.28 -19.02 -12.51
C ASP A 211 8.10 -19.14 -11.56
N HIS A 212 8.26 -18.68 -10.34
CA HIS A 212 7.15 -18.59 -9.38
C HIS A 212 6.00 -17.71 -9.89
N ARG A 213 6.30 -16.57 -10.52
CA ARG A 213 5.29 -15.66 -11.08
C ARG A 213 4.53 -16.28 -12.25
N ILE A 214 5.24 -16.96 -13.13
CA ILE A 214 4.63 -17.68 -14.26
C ILE A 214 3.68 -18.75 -13.74
N HIS A 215 4.12 -19.53 -12.76
CA HIS A 215 3.30 -20.55 -12.14
C HIS A 215 2.03 -19.98 -11.47
N LEU A 216 2.14 -18.87 -10.76
CA LEU A 216 0.98 -18.20 -10.17
C LEU A 216 0.00 -17.69 -11.23
N LEU A 217 0.48 -17.14 -12.34
CA LEU A 217 -0.37 -16.67 -13.44
C LEU A 217 -1.18 -17.81 -14.07
N ASP A 218 -0.57 -18.97 -14.25
CA ASP A 218 -1.25 -20.13 -14.83
C ASP A 218 -2.35 -20.69 -13.92
N GLN A 219 -2.19 -20.52 -12.61
CA GLN A 219 -3.12 -21.04 -11.60
C GLN A 219 -4.22 -20.05 -11.22
N CYS A 220 -4.00 -18.75 -11.35
CA CYS A 220 -4.90 -17.72 -10.85
C CYS A 220 -6.15 -17.59 -11.73
N LYS A 221 -7.25 -18.23 -11.32
CA LYS A 221 -8.54 -18.20 -12.04
C LYS A 221 -9.58 -17.30 -11.39
N ARG A 222 -9.39 -16.92 -10.14
CA ARG A 222 -10.33 -16.10 -9.36
C ARG A 222 -9.57 -15.14 -8.45
N ILE A 223 -10.17 -13.97 -8.22
CA ILE A 223 -9.69 -12.97 -7.29
C ILE A 223 -10.43 -13.16 -5.96
N SER A 224 -9.68 -13.29 -4.86
CA SER A 224 -10.20 -13.25 -3.49
C SER A 224 -9.19 -12.58 -2.57
N LEU A 225 -9.69 -11.81 -1.62
CA LEU A 225 -8.88 -11.26 -0.52
C LEU A 225 -8.59 -12.30 0.57
N ASP A 226 -9.27 -13.44 0.58
CA ASP A 226 -9.11 -14.47 1.62
C ASP A 226 -7.72 -15.12 1.60
N HIS A 227 -7.08 -15.16 0.44
CA HIS A 227 -5.76 -15.76 0.22
C HIS A 227 -4.76 -14.75 -0.35
N TRP A 228 -4.84 -13.50 0.11
CA TRP A 228 -4.01 -12.42 -0.41
C TRP A 228 -2.49 -12.65 -0.23
N GLN A 229 -2.09 -13.50 0.72
CA GLN A 229 -0.69 -13.68 1.13
C GLN A 229 0.23 -14.11 -0.01
N ASP A 230 -0.22 -14.94 -0.92
CA ASP A 230 0.55 -15.42 -2.08
C ASP A 230 0.82 -14.35 -3.15
N GLY A 231 0.12 -13.22 -3.09
CA GLY A 231 0.24 -12.13 -4.05
C GLY A 231 -0.46 -12.39 -5.39
N ALA A 232 -1.06 -13.56 -5.59
CA ALA A 232 -1.71 -13.92 -6.86
C ALA A 232 -2.78 -12.91 -7.28
N ILE A 233 -3.52 -12.35 -6.33
CA ILE A 233 -4.51 -11.30 -6.58
C ILE A 233 -3.87 -10.06 -7.24
N LYS A 234 -2.71 -9.60 -6.75
CA LYS A 234 -2.00 -8.43 -7.28
C LYS A 234 -1.49 -8.70 -8.69
N LEU A 235 -0.89 -9.88 -8.89
CA LEU A 235 -0.38 -10.32 -10.18
C LEU A 235 -1.49 -10.44 -11.23
N PHE A 236 -2.62 -11.07 -10.88
CA PHE A 236 -3.78 -11.18 -11.75
C PHE A 236 -4.36 -9.81 -12.12
N MET A 237 -4.52 -8.92 -11.15
CA MET A 237 -4.99 -7.56 -11.42
C MET A 237 -4.03 -6.81 -12.33
N THR A 238 -2.72 -6.94 -12.12
CA THR A 238 -1.69 -6.37 -12.99
C THR A 238 -1.88 -6.85 -14.42
N GLN A 239 -2.00 -8.16 -14.65
CA GLN A 239 -2.25 -8.74 -15.96
C GLN A 239 -3.53 -8.19 -16.59
N LYS A 240 -4.65 -8.22 -15.88
CA LYS A 240 -5.94 -7.76 -16.40
C LYS A 240 -5.92 -6.29 -16.77
N LEU A 241 -5.35 -5.44 -15.91
CA LEU A 241 -5.33 -3.99 -16.13
C LEU A 241 -4.32 -3.56 -17.20
N LEU A 242 -3.22 -4.27 -17.39
CA LEU A 242 -2.29 -4.03 -18.50
C LEU A 242 -2.91 -4.35 -19.87
N HIS A 243 -3.84 -5.30 -19.95
CA HIS A 243 -4.56 -5.61 -21.18
C HIS A 243 -5.77 -4.69 -21.41
N LEU A 244 -6.12 -3.88 -20.42
CA LEU A 244 -7.22 -2.93 -20.52
C LEU A 244 -6.78 -1.70 -21.34
N LYS A 245 -7.49 -1.39 -22.40
CA LYS A 245 -7.26 -0.18 -23.19
C LYS A 245 -8.01 1.00 -22.57
N ALA A 246 -7.51 1.50 -21.44
CA ALA A 246 -8.02 2.72 -20.82
C ALA A 246 -7.34 3.94 -21.47
N GLU A 247 -7.78 4.33 -22.64
CA GLU A 247 -7.25 5.45 -23.43
C GLU A 247 -8.19 6.67 -23.39
N GLY A 248 -7.83 7.75 -24.05
CA GLY A 248 -8.69 8.91 -24.23
C GLY A 248 -8.69 9.93 -23.09
N SER A 249 -9.76 10.72 -23.01
CA SER A 249 -9.94 11.77 -22.00
C SER A 249 -10.04 11.18 -20.59
N TYR A 250 -9.68 12.01 -19.62
CA TYR A 250 -9.88 11.70 -18.20
C TYR A 250 -11.08 12.49 -17.69
N GLU A 251 -12.11 11.82 -17.22
CA GLU A 251 -13.34 12.40 -16.71
C GLU A 251 -13.48 12.07 -15.22
N PRO A 252 -13.29 13.05 -14.32
CA PRO A 252 -13.55 12.85 -12.90
C PRO A 252 -15.01 12.51 -12.63
N ILE A 253 -15.26 11.56 -11.74
CA ILE A 253 -16.59 11.22 -11.25
C ILE A 253 -16.63 11.52 -9.75
N LEU A 254 -17.58 12.35 -9.33
CA LEU A 254 -17.78 12.69 -7.93
C LEU A 254 -18.89 11.82 -7.36
N ALA A 255 -18.58 11.06 -6.32
CA ALA A 255 -19.59 10.29 -5.59
C ALA A 255 -20.56 11.21 -4.86
N GLU A 256 -21.78 10.73 -4.60
CA GLU A 256 -22.86 11.38 -3.88
C GLU A 256 -23.19 10.61 -2.61
N GLY A 257 -23.68 11.26 -1.53
CA GLY A 257 -24.08 10.61 -0.27
C GLY A 257 -23.08 10.84 0.87
N GLN A 258 -23.12 9.98 1.89
CA GLN A 258 -22.43 10.23 3.16
C GLN A 258 -20.91 9.93 3.13
N LYS A 259 -20.45 8.95 2.32
CA LYS A 259 -19.03 8.53 2.27
C LYS A 259 -18.33 8.92 0.97
N THR A 260 -18.62 10.10 0.46
CA THR A 260 -18.04 10.62 -0.80
C THR A 260 -16.52 10.79 -0.71
N ASP A 261 -15.99 11.11 0.46
CA ASP A 261 -14.55 11.27 0.75
C ASP A 261 -13.80 9.93 0.73
N CYS A 262 -14.52 8.80 0.81
CA CYS A 262 -13.95 7.45 0.73
C CYS A 262 -13.88 6.90 -0.70
N ILE A 263 -14.27 7.65 -1.73
CA ILE A 263 -14.33 7.16 -3.11
C ILE A 263 -13.55 8.09 -4.05
N CYS A 264 -12.58 7.49 -4.77
CA CYS A 264 -11.97 8.13 -5.93
C CYS A 264 -12.43 7.40 -7.19
N ALA A 265 -13.13 8.10 -8.08
CA ALA A 265 -13.73 7.53 -9.28
C ALA A 265 -13.51 8.40 -10.51
N PHE A 266 -13.32 7.78 -11.67
CA PHE A 266 -13.17 8.47 -12.95
C PHE A 266 -13.54 7.53 -14.11
N ALA A 267 -13.79 8.13 -15.28
CA ALA A 267 -13.94 7.38 -16.52
C ALA A 267 -12.83 7.73 -17.52
N ARG A 268 -12.54 6.76 -18.39
CA ARG A 268 -11.71 6.92 -19.59
C ARG A 268 -12.34 6.12 -20.72
N GLN A 269 -12.89 6.81 -21.74
CA GLN A 269 -13.71 6.17 -22.77
C GLN A 269 -14.78 5.26 -22.14
N ASP A 270 -14.81 3.99 -22.51
CA ASP A 270 -15.82 3.01 -22.07
C ASP A 270 -15.44 2.30 -20.76
N VAL A 271 -14.43 2.80 -20.05
CA VAL A 271 -13.96 2.25 -18.79
C VAL A 271 -14.25 3.19 -17.64
N MET A 272 -14.97 2.69 -16.62
CA MET A 272 -15.20 3.40 -15.37
C MET A 272 -14.38 2.77 -14.25
N VAL A 273 -13.56 3.55 -13.58
CA VAL A 273 -12.66 3.10 -12.50
C VAL A 273 -13.14 3.65 -11.17
N LEU A 274 -13.39 2.76 -10.23
CA LEU A 274 -13.87 3.06 -8.89
C LEU A 274 -12.90 2.51 -7.86
N THR A 275 -12.51 3.33 -6.88
CA THR A 275 -11.62 2.90 -5.79
C THR A 275 -12.14 3.37 -4.45
N ALA A 276 -12.10 2.47 -3.46
CA ALA A 276 -12.50 2.71 -2.08
C ALA A 276 -11.27 3.03 -1.23
N LEU A 277 -11.18 4.25 -0.74
CA LEU A 277 -10.09 4.77 0.06
C LEU A 277 -10.32 4.48 1.56
N TYR A 278 -9.28 4.70 2.38
CA TYR A 278 -9.32 4.66 3.84
C TYR A 278 -9.83 3.33 4.43
N PRO A 279 -9.07 2.24 4.24
CA PRO A 279 -9.50 0.90 4.66
C PRO A 279 -9.73 0.76 6.17
N ALA A 280 -8.97 1.45 7.04
CA ALA A 280 -9.19 1.37 8.48
C ALA A 280 -10.47 2.10 8.91
N ARG A 281 -10.78 3.22 8.27
CA ARG A 281 -12.02 3.96 8.50
C ARG A 281 -13.24 3.14 8.06
N ARG A 282 -13.13 2.42 6.92
CA ARG A 282 -14.17 1.52 6.42
C ARG A 282 -14.29 0.24 7.23
N GLU A 283 -13.23 -0.25 7.83
CA GLU A 283 -13.27 -1.37 8.78
C GLU A 283 -14.05 -0.99 10.05
N ALA A 284 -13.86 0.24 10.56
CA ALA A 284 -14.56 0.76 11.74
C ALA A 284 -16.04 1.06 11.48
N ASP A 285 -16.38 1.47 10.24
CA ASP A 285 -17.75 1.76 9.79
C ASP A 285 -17.92 1.26 8.35
N PRO A 286 -18.33 -0.01 8.17
CA PRO A 286 -18.38 -0.66 6.86
C PRO A 286 -19.59 -0.28 6.00
N ASP A 287 -20.59 0.38 6.56
CA ASP A 287 -21.79 0.75 5.83
C ASP A 287 -21.50 1.86 4.79
N TRP A 288 -21.98 1.70 3.58
CA TRP A 288 -21.91 2.72 2.54
C TRP A 288 -23.11 3.68 2.55
N PHE A 289 -24.12 3.39 3.35
CA PHE A 289 -25.37 4.18 3.46
C PHE A 289 -26.00 4.47 2.08
N ASP A 290 -26.30 5.72 1.83
CA ASP A 290 -26.85 6.24 0.58
C ASP A 290 -25.79 6.57 -0.48
N THR A 291 -24.53 6.18 -0.26
CA THR A 291 -23.42 6.56 -1.15
C THR A 291 -23.56 5.90 -2.52
N ARG A 292 -23.58 6.73 -3.55
CA ARG A 292 -23.75 6.32 -4.95
C ARG A 292 -22.72 6.99 -5.84
N ILE A 293 -22.43 6.37 -6.97
CA ILE A 293 -21.47 6.84 -7.95
C ILE A 293 -22.21 7.10 -9.26
N PRO A 294 -22.27 8.35 -9.74
CA PRO A 294 -22.91 8.67 -11.03
C PRO A 294 -22.25 7.94 -12.18
N VAL A 295 -23.05 7.44 -13.10
CA VAL A 295 -22.59 6.82 -14.34
C VAL A 295 -22.50 7.89 -15.43
N PRO A 296 -21.34 8.03 -16.13
CA PRO A 296 -21.20 8.96 -17.23
C PRO A 296 -22.26 8.75 -18.33
N PRO A 297 -22.72 9.82 -19.00
CA PRO A 297 -23.82 9.73 -19.98
C PRO A 297 -23.59 8.71 -21.10
N HIS A 298 -22.35 8.55 -21.54
CA HIS A 298 -21.98 7.61 -22.62
C HIS A 298 -21.99 6.13 -22.20
N LEU A 299 -22.05 5.84 -20.89
CA LEU A 299 -22.15 4.49 -20.33
C LEU A 299 -23.56 4.15 -19.84
N LEU A 300 -24.50 5.10 -19.91
CA LEU A 300 -25.87 4.87 -19.49
C LEU A 300 -26.57 3.83 -20.37
N GLY A 301 -27.26 2.89 -19.71
CA GLY A 301 -28.00 1.81 -20.40
C GLY A 301 -27.12 0.68 -20.93
N MET A 302 -25.80 0.76 -20.77
CA MET A 302 -24.91 -0.36 -21.07
C MET A 302 -24.94 -1.40 -19.93
N ASN A 303 -24.71 -2.67 -20.25
CA ASN A 303 -24.47 -3.70 -19.24
C ASN A 303 -23.05 -3.52 -18.66
N LEU A 304 -22.94 -2.92 -17.49
CA LEU A 304 -21.65 -2.74 -16.84
C LEU A 304 -21.20 -4.03 -16.18
N ARG A 305 -19.97 -4.44 -16.48
CA ARG A 305 -19.31 -5.61 -15.89
C ARG A 305 -18.00 -5.23 -15.26
N ASN A 306 -17.77 -5.66 -14.03
CA ASN A 306 -16.47 -5.53 -13.39
C ASN A 306 -15.48 -6.57 -13.96
N ILE A 307 -14.47 -6.12 -14.69
CA ILE A 307 -13.49 -7.02 -15.34
C ILE A 307 -12.61 -7.79 -14.35
N LEU A 308 -12.55 -7.33 -13.10
CA LEU A 308 -11.75 -7.97 -12.05
C LEU A 308 -12.51 -9.16 -11.45
N SER A 309 -13.77 -9.00 -11.07
CA SER A 309 -14.59 -10.07 -10.48
C SER A 309 -15.42 -10.84 -11.50
N GLY A 310 -15.64 -10.27 -12.68
CA GLY A 310 -16.57 -10.80 -13.68
C GLY A 310 -18.05 -10.53 -13.38
N ALA A 311 -18.36 -9.88 -12.25
CA ALA A 311 -19.74 -9.60 -11.85
C ALA A 311 -20.38 -8.47 -12.67
N ALA A 312 -21.67 -8.61 -12.98
CA ALA A 312 -22.46 -7.50 -13.48
C ALA A 312 -22.72 -6.50 -12.34
N VAL A 313 -22.78 -5.21 -12.69
CA VAL A 313 -23.05 -4.11 -11.76
C VAL A 313 -24.28 -3.35 -12.25
N HIS A 314 -25.27 -3.20 -11.37
CA HIS A 314 -26.56 -2.61 -11.74
C HIS A 314 -26.51 -1.09 -11.69
N GLN A 315 -27.17 -0.48 -12.66
CA GLN A 315 -27.43 0.94 -12.69
C GLN A 315 -28.88 1.21 -12.26
N GLU A 316 -29.06 2.07 -11.28
CA GLU A 316 -30.36 2.57 -10.84
C GLU A 316 -30.31 4.11 -10.85
N ASP A 317 -31.29 4.74 -11.56
CA ASP A 317 -31.31 6.21 -11.69
C ASP A 317 -30.00 6.84 -12.16
N ALA A 318 -29.35 6.23 -13.14
CA ALA A 318 -28.03 6.64 -13.66
C ALA A 318 -26.91 6.62 -12.61
N ARG A 319 -27.00 5.78 -11.60
CA ARG A 319 -26.04 5.65 -10.49
C ARG A 319 -25.76 4.19 -10.16
N ILE A 320 -24.61 3.94 -9.55
CA ILE A 320 -24.20 2.65 -8.99
C ILE A 320 -24.11 2.80 -7.47
N ALA A 321 -24.70 1.87 -6.73
CA ALA A 321 -24.54 1.82 -5.28
C ALA A 321 -23.09 1.46 -4.91
N ALA A 322 -22.46 2.24 -4.01
CA ALA A 322 -21.09 1.96 -3.57
C ALA A 322 -20.96 0.57 -2.92
N ALA A 323 -21.99 0.14 -2.16
CA ALA A 323 -22.04 -1.19 -1.56
C ALA A 323 -21.98 -2.32 -2.61
N GLU A 324 -22.57 -2.13 -3.78
CA GLU A 324 -22.50 -3.10 -4.87
C GLU A 324 -21.13 -3.07 -5.57
N ALA A 325 -20.62 -1.87 -5.87
CA ALA A 325 -19.35 -1.70 -6.56
C ALA A 325 -18.17 -2.29 -5.76
N PHE A 326 -18.20 -2.16 -4.43
CA PHE A 326 -17.12 -2.59 -3.54
C PHE A 326 -17.43 -3.84 -2.70
N ARG A 327 -18.35 -4.67 -3.15
CA ARG A 327 -18.77 -5.90 -2.44
C ARG A 327 -17.62 -6.86 -2.19
N ASP A 328 -16.78 -7.09 -3.21
CA ASP A 328 -15.75 -8.13 -3.18
C ASP A 328 -14.34 -7.56 -3.01
N LEU A 329 -14.10 -6.38 -3.56
CA LEU A 329 -12.79 -5.73 -3.61
C LEU A 329 -12.89 -4.23 -3.31
N PRO A 330 -11.82 -3.60 -2.83
CA PRO A 330 -11.78 -2.15 -2.65
C PRO A 330 -11.68 -1.38 -3.99
N VAL A 331 -11.81 -2.08 -5.10
CA VAL A 331 -11.74 -1.52 -6.45
C VAL A 331 -12.74 -2.19 -7.37
N ALA A 332 -13.28 -1.42 -8.31
CA ALA A 332 -14.05 -1.95 -9.42
C ALA A 332 -13.62 -1.25 -10.71
N VAL A 333 -13.40 -2.03 -11.76
CA VAL A 333 -13.08 -1.53 -13.10
C VAL A 333 -14.17 -2.04 -14.03
N LEU A 334 -15.05 -1.13 -14.40
CA LEU A 334 -16.28 -1.46 -15.12
C LEU A 334 -16.09 -1.14 -16.59
N VAL A 335 -16.51 -2.06 -17.43
CA VAL A 335 -16.62 -1.88 -18.88
C VAL A 335 -18.07 -2.10 -19.30
N GLY A 336 -18.50 -1.30 -20.26
CA GLY A 336 -19.81 -1.45 -20.86
C GLY A 336 -19.78 -2.40 -22.05
N ASP A 337 -20.64 -3.42 -22.05
CA ASP A 337 -20.92 -4.21 -23.24
C ASP A 337 -22.15 -3.65 -23.94
N LEU A 338 -22.05 -3.38 -25.24
CA LEU A 338 -23.22 -3.10 -26.08
C LEU A 338 -24.11 -4.35 -26.10
N GLN A 339 -25.40 -4.14 -25.89
CA GLN A 339 -26.42 -5.20 -26.04
C GLN A 339 -26.47 -5.74 -27.47
#